data_08b4e65864bd09335a6d867d4fbe15ba
#
_entry.id   08b4e65864bd09335a6d867d4fbe15ba
#
_cell.length_a   1.000
_cell.length_b   1.000
_cell.length_c   1.000
_cell.angle_alpha   90.00
_cell.angle_beta   90.00
_cell.angle_gamma   90.00
#
_symmetry.space_group_name_H-M   'P 1'
#
loop_
_entity.id
_entity.type
_entity.pdbx_description
1 polymer ?
#
loop_
_entity_poly.entity_id
_entity_poly.type
_entity_poly.pdbx_seq_one_letter_code
_entity_poly.pdbx_strand_id
1 'polypeptide(L)'
;MRFLVDRNEILMEQITLNKKSDNFNFIMKKFAILVSIILFISCQKNNLKTVKFMTLDPGHFHAALTLKTMYKGVDPSINVFAPKGSEVEDFLSKISAYNSRIEDPTDWEVNVNLSDNFLKDMVSKKPGNVMIVAGKNSKKIEYILAAVKAGLNVYADKPLVINPEGFIKLEEAFRIAKEKNVLIYDIMTERFEVTTDLQKKISMSSEIFGSLIDGTEEEPAISKLSVHHFFKYVSGKPLVRPAWFFDINEEGEGIVDVTTHLVDLIQWEAFPNQIIDQSDIEMV
;
A
#
# COMPACT_ATOMS: atom_id res chain seq x y z
N MET A 1 -51.81 76.76 -11.77
CA MET A 1 -52.01 75.29 -11.48
C MET A 1 -50.88 74.86 -10.61
N ARG A 2 -51.06 74.71 -9.23
CA ARG A 2 -50.05 74.32 -8.29
C ARG A 2 -50.19 72.82 -8.07
N PHE A 3 -49.26 72.02 -8.44
CA PHE A 3 -49.21 70.55 -8.09
C PHE A 3 -48.75 70.49 -6.64
N LEU A 4 -49.63 70.13 -5.75
CA LEU A 4 -49.29 69.67 -4.39
C LEU A 4 -48.87 68.21 -4.52
N VAL A 5 -47.58 67.93 -4.48
CA VAL A 5 -47.07 66.57 -4.35
C VAL A 5 -47.18 66.22 -2.89
N ASP A 6 -47.90 65.13 -2.60
CA ASP A 6 -48.14 64.66 -1.24
C ASP A 6 -46.83 64.20 -0.61
N ARG A 7 -46.39 64.91 0.45
CA ARG A 7 -45.19 64.62 1.24
C ARG A 7 -45.13 63.16 1.78
N ASN A 8 -46.27 62.58 1.94
CA ASN A 8 -46.37 61.20 2.46
C ASN A 8 -46.04 60.14 1.40
N GLU A 9 -46.35 60.41 0.12
CA GLU A 9 -45.91 59.50 -0.97
C GLU A 9 -44.39 59.46 -1.11
N ILE A 10 -43.74 60.64 -1.05
CA ILE A 10 -42.27 60.73 -1.16
C ILE A 10 -41.60 60.02 0.04
N LEU A 11 -42.16 60.15 1.23
CA LEU A 11 -41.62 59.47 2.42
C LEU A 11 -41.79 57.96 2.37
N MET A 12 -42.91 57.46 1.88
CA MET A 12 -43.17 56.02 1.70
C MET A 12 -42.26 55.43 0.62
N GLU A 13 -42.00 56.15 -0.46
CA GLU A 13 -41.07 55.70 -1.52
C GLU A 13 -39.62 55.64 -1.02
N GLN A 14 -39.16 56.64 -0.22
CA GLN A 14 -37.83 56.58 0.43
C GLN A 14 -37.68 55.46 1.43
N ILE A 15 -38.69 55.16 2.24
CA ILE A 15 -38.65 54.03 3.18
C ILE A 15 -38.61 52.68 2.43
N THR A 16 -39.29 52.57 1.33
CA THR A 16 -39.33 51.35 0.49
C THR A 16 -37.98 51.13 -0.23
N LEU A 17 -37.34 52.21 -0.70
CA LEU A 17 -36.01 52.18 -1.32
C LEU A 17 -34.92 51.81 -0.29
N ASN A 18 -34.98 52.38 0.92
CA ASN A 18 -34.04 52.03 2.00
C ASN A 18 -34.21 50.54 2.43
N LYS A 19 -35.43 50.02 2.59
CA LYS A 19 -35.65 48.59 2.89
C LYS A 19 -35.12 47.67 1.79
N LYS A 20 -35.24 48.06 0.49
CA LYS A 20 -34.68 47.30 -0.62
C LYS A 20 -33.16 47.33 -0.60
N SER A 21 -32.55 48.45 -0.30
CA SER A 21 -31.08 48.61 -0.16
C SER A 21 -30.52 47.76 1.00
N ASP A 22 -31.20 47.77 2.16
CA ASP A 22 -30.76 46.96 3.32
C ASP A 22 -30.87 45.45 3.06
N ASN A 23 -31.96 45.03 2.42
CA ASN A 23 -32.09 43.63 1.99
C ASN A 23 -31.03 43.23 0.95
N PHE A 24 -30.73 44.09 0.00
CA PHE A 24 -29.69 43.81 -0.99
C PHE A 24 -28.31 43.71 -0.34
N ASN A 25 -27.97 44.62 0.56
CA ASN A 25 -26.71 44.60 1.32
C ASN A 25 -26.60 43.39 2.21
N PHE A 26 -27.69 42.93 2.82
CA PHE A 26 -27.73 41.71 3.63
C PHE A 26 -27.51 40.44 2.79
N ILE A 27 -28.13 40.36 1.61
CA ILE A 27 -27.93 39.26 0.67
C ILE A 27 -26.50 39.22 0.15
N MET A 28 -25.94 40.36 -0.22
CA MET A 28 -24.55 40.48 -0.69
C MET A 28 -23.54 40.09 0.39
N LYS A 29 -23.76 40.45 1.68
CA LYS A 29 -22.93 40.03 2.77
C LYS A 29 -22.98 38.48 2.99
N LYS A 30 -24.17 37.89 2.92
CA LYS A 30 -24.30 36.43 3.00
C LYS A 30 -23.61 35.73 1.81
N PHE A 31 -23.74 36.28 0.61
CA PHE A 31 -23.09 35.74 -0.58
C PHE A 31 -21.56 35.83 -0.47
N ALA A 32 -21.04 36.97 0.00
CA ALA A 32 -19.59 37.13 0.23
C ALA A 32 -19.04 36.17 1.27
N ILE A 33 -19.81 35.91 2.36
CA ILE A 33 -19.43 34.91 3.37
C ILE A 33 -19.45 33.48 2.77
N LEU A 34 -20.46 33.15 1.97
CA LEU A 34 -20.56 31.84 1.32
C LEU A 34 -19.41 31.62 0.32
N VAL A 35 -19.07 32.63 -0.48
CA VAL A 35 -17.92 32.58 -1.39
C VAL A 35 -16.60 32.48 -0.64
N SER A 36 -16.45 33.18 0.49
CA SER A 36 -15.27 33.05 1.34
C SER A 36 -15.15 31.63 1.95
N ILE A 37 -16.26 31.03 2.41
CA ILE A 37 -16.26 29.64 2.91
C ILE A 37 -15.89 28.67 1.79
N ILE A 38 -16.42 28.82 0.57
CA ILE A 38 -16.09 27.99 -0.59
C ILE A 38 -14.61 28.13 -0.96
N LEU A 39 -14.05 29.33 -0.92
CA LEU A 39 -12.63 29.59 -1.18
C LEU A 39 -11.74 28.99 -0.10
N PHE A 40 -12.15 28.99 1.17
CA PHE A 40 -11.43 28.33 2.26
C PHE A 40 -11.46 26.80 2.14
N ILE A 41 -12.58 26.21 1.70
CA ILE A 41 -12.70 24.76 1.48
C ILE A 41 -11.88 24.32 0.24
N SER A 42 -11.81 25.16 -0.81
CA SER A 42 -11.03 24.89 -2.02
C SER A 42 -9.52 24.97 -1.80
N CYS A 43 -9.06 25.57 -0.70
CA CYS A 43 -7.63 25.73 -0.40
C CYS A 43 -7.06 24.67 0.54
N GLN A 44 -7.82 23.63 0.93
CA GLN A 44 -7.23 22.42 1.45
C GLN A 44 -6.58 21.66 0.29
N LYS A 45 -5.39 22.10 -0.13
CA LYS A 45 -4.43 21.19 -0.77
C LYS A 45 -4.33 20.00 0.16
N ASN A 46 -4.84 18.84 -0.27
CA ASN A 46 -4.46 17.57 0.29
C ASN A 46 -2.93 17.52 0.19
N ASN A 47 -2.25 17.90 1.24
CA ASN A 47 -0.83 17.63 1.41
C ASN A 47 -0.73 16.12 1.62
N LEU A 48 -0.86 15.35 0.53
CA LEU A 48 -0.48 13.96 0.50
C LEU A 48 0.95 13.92 1.03
N LYS A 49 1.13 13.32 2.19
CA LYS A 49 2.48 13.17 2.75
C LYS A 49 3.32 12.44 1.73
N THR A 50 4.45 13.00 1.37
CA THR A 50 5.42 12.33 0.50
C THR A 50 5.78 10.98 1.11
N VAL A 51 5.68 9.92 0.33
CA VAL A 51 6.13 8.60 0.74
C VAL A 51 7.65 8.58 0.73
N LYS A 52 8.26 8.14 1.84
CA LYS A 52 9.71 8.01 2.00
C LYS A 52 10.03 6.58 2.42
N PHE A 53 10.70 5.87 1.55
CA PHE A 53 11.02 4.47 1.79
C PHE A 53 12.24 4.29 2.69
N MET A 54 12.13 3.29 3.55
CA MET A 54 13.23 2.69 4.30
C MET A 54 13.21 1.20 4.02
N THR A 55 14.28 0.64 3.50
CA THR A 55 14.40 -0.81 3.28
C THR A 55 15.14 -1.44 4.45
N LEU A 56 14.54 -2.46 5.05
CA LEU A 56 15.08 -3.17 6.20
C LEU A 56 15.48 -4.59 5.81
N ASP A 57 16.74 -4.96 6.06
CA ASP A 57 17.30 -6.31 5.90
C ASP A 57 16.88 -6.99 4.58
N PRO A 58 17.21 -6.37 3.41
CA PRO A 58 16.77 -6.87 2.12
C PRO A 58 17.53 -8.14 1.72
N GLY A 59 16.91 -9.29 1.86
CA GLY A 59 17.48 -10.60 1.50
C GLY A 59 16.75 -11.30 0.35
N HIS A 60 15.53 -10.84 0.02
CA HIS A 60 14.75 -11.37 -1.10
C HIS A 60 14.63 -10.33 -2.21
N PHE A 61 14.66 -10.78 -3.48
CA PHE A 61 14.65 -9.87 -4.64
C PHE A 61 13.39 -9.00 -4.74
N HIS A 62 12.29 -9.35 -4.07
CA HIS A 62 11.09 -8.53 -4.03
C HIS A 62 11.36 -7.16 -3.40
N ALA A 63 12.31 -7.02 -2.48
CA ALA A 63 12.71 -5.71 -1.96
C ALA A 63 13.14 -4.75 -3.09
N ALA A 64 13.96 -5.26 -4.02
CA ALA A 64 14.39 -4.47 -5.18
C ALA A 64 13.26 -4.28 -6.21
N LEU A 65 12.37 -5.28 -6.40
CA LEU A 65 11.25 -5.16 -7.35
C LEU A 65 10.29 -4.02 -6.99
N THR A 66 10.10 -3.70 -5.72
CA THR A 66 9.29 -2.55 -5.29
C THR A 66 9.85 -1.22 -5.76
N LEU A 67 11.13 -1.19 -6.14
CA LEU A 67 11.87 -0.02 -6.58
C LEU A 67 12.23 -0.08 -8.08
N LYS A 68 11.60 -0.99 -8.83
CA LYS A 68 11.88 -1.17 -10.25
C LYS A 68 11.49 0.06 -11.09
N THR A 69 10.53 0.86 -10.64
CA THR A 69 10.07 2.07 -11.31
C THR A 69 9.98 3.23 -10.33
N MET A 70 10.03 4.47 -10.83
CA MET A 70 9.79 5.66 -10.02
C MET A 70 8.29 5.89 -9.85
N TYR A 71 7.87 6.31 -8.66
CA TYR A 71 6.46 6.56 -8.35
C TYR A 71 6.23 8.04 -8.06
N LYS A 72 5.14 8.58 -8.63
CA LYS A 72 4.71 9.94 -8.32
C LYS A 72 4.33 10.06 -6.83
N GLY A 73 4.89 11.03 -6.14
CA GLY A 73 4.64 11.27 -4.71
C GLY A 73 5.53 10.46 -3.76
N VAL A 74 6.50 9.72 -4.31
CA VAL A 74 7.55 9.04 -3.57
C VAL A 74 8.84 9.86 -3.65
N ASP A 75 9.53 10.01 -2.52
CA ASP A 75 10.84 10.64 -2.43
C ASP A 75 11.88 9.75 -3.12
N PRO A 76 12.75 10.28 -3.99
CA PRO A 76 13.77 9.47 -4.65
C PRO A 76 14.85 8.95 -3.69
N SER A 77 14.95 9.50 -2.49
CA SER A 77 15.93 9.08 -1.48
C SER A 77 15.43 7.86 -0.70
N ILE A 78 16.19 6.78 -0.75
CA ILE A 78 15.92 5.52 -0.05
C ILE A 78 16.95 5.30 1.04
N ASN A 79 16.50 4.98 2.25
CA ASN A 79 17.37 4.64 3.36
C ASN A 79 17.38 3.12 3.56
N VAL A 80 18.54 2.49 3.45
CA VAL A 80 18.74 1.05 3.65
C VAL A 80 19.35 0.80 5.01
N PHE A 81 18.73 -0.05 5.81
CA PHE A 81 19.21 -0.50 7.11
C PHE A 81 19.40 -2.01 7.09
N ALA A 82 20.61 -2.48 7.21
CA ALA A 82 20.93 -3.91 7.08
C ALA A 82 22.22 -4.27 7.83
N PRO A 83 22.46 -5.56 8.14
CA PRO A 83 23.78 -6.04 8.46
C PRO A 83 24.67 -6.01 7.21
N LYS A 84 25.97 -6.12 7.39
CA LYS A 84 26.89 -6.35 6.27
C LYS A 84 26.69 -7.77 5.73
N GLY A 85 26.65 -7.93 4.41
CA GLY A 85 26.54 -9.25 3.78
C GLY A 85 26.16 -9.21 2.32
N SER A 86 26.18 -10.38 1.71
CA SER A 86 25.90 -10.57 0.28
C SER A 86 24.48 -10.17 -0.11
N GLU A 87 23.52 -10.29 0.81
CA GLU A 87 22.10 -9.97 0.55
C GLU A 87 21.91 -8.48 0.31
N VAL A 88 22.48 -7.62 1.17
CA VAL A 88 22.39 -6.17 0.96
C VAL A 88 23.19 -5.73 -0.25
N GLU A 89 24.33 -6.37 -0.54
CA GLU A 89 25.15 -6.10 -1.73
C GLU A 89 24.36 -6.44 -3.01
N ASP A 90 23.69 -7.58 -3.04
CA ASP A 90 22.82 -8.00 -4.17
C ASP A 90 21.65 -7.02 -4.37
N PHE A 91 21.02 -6.60 -3.28
CA PHE A 91 19.95 -5.57 -3.33
C PHE A 91 20.48 -4.27 -3.95
N LEU A 92 21.61 -3.75 -3.46
CA LEU A 92 22.23 -2.51 -3.97
C LEU A 92 22.62 -2.63 -5.46
N SER A 93 23.16 -3.80 -5.85
CA SER A 93 23.47 -4.09 -7.27
C SER A 93 22.22 -4.02 -8.17
N LYS A 94 21.07 -4.51 -7.70
CA LYS A 94 19.80 -4.43 -8.43
C LYS A 94 19.31 -2.99 -8.58
N ILE A 95 19.38 -2.19 -7.53
CA ILE A 95 19.00 -0.76 -7.60
C ILE A 95 19.92 -0.01 -8.57
N SER A 96 21.23 -0.24 -8.49
CA SER A 96 22.19 0.33 -9.44
C SER A 96 21.87 -0.07 -10.89
N ALA A 97 21.48 -1.33 -11.12
CA ALA A 97 21.08 -1.80 -12.45
C ALA A 97 19.79 -1.11 -12.94
N TYR A 98 18.82 -0.84 -12.07
CA TYR A 98 17.62 -0.08 -12.44
C TYR A 98 17.92 1.37 -12.79
N ASN A 99 18.83 2.02 -12.04
CA ASN A 99 19.25 3.39 -12.32
C ASN A 99 20.03 3.51 -13.63
N SER A 100 20.77 2.47 -14.03
CA SER A 100 21.67 2.50 -15.20
C SER A 100 21.10 1.86 -16.47
N ARG A 101 19.91 1.26 -16.42
CA ARG A 101 19.32 0.61 -17.60
C ARG A 101 18.93 1.62 -18.68
N ILE A 102 18.92 1.18 -19.93
CA ILE A 102 18.65 2.05 -21.08
C ILE A 102 17.15 2.40 -21.15
N GLU A 103 16.29 1.41 -20.89
CA GLU A 103 14.83 1.58 -20.96
C GLU A 103 14.27 1.87 -19.56
N ASP A 104 13.52 2.96 -19.44
CA ASP A 104 12.85 3.40 -18.21
C ASP A 104 13.79 3.42 -16.99
N PRO A 105 14.94 4.13 -17.03
CA PRO A 105 15.86 4.20 -15.91
C PRO A 105 15.19 4.82 -14.68
N THR A 106 15.61 4.35 -13.50
CA THR A 106 15.23 4.98 -12.23
C THR A 106 16.30 5.98 -11.80
N ASP A 107 15.98 6.79 -10.80
CA ASP A 107 16.89 7.81 -10.22
C ASP A 107 16.85 7.72 -8.69
N TRP A 108 17.05 6.51 -8.16
CA TRP A 108 17.05 6.28 -6.72
C TRP A 108 18.38 6.72 -6.09
N GLU A 109 18.29 7.60 -5.10
CA GLU A 109 19.41 7.99 -4.24
C GLU A 109 19.45 7.07 -3.00
N VAL A 110 20.47 6.24 -2.87
CA VAL A 110 20.52 5.21 -1.82
C VAL A 110 21.45 5.62 -0.69
N ASN A 111 20.89 5.78 0.51
CA ASN A 111 21.62 6.04 1.76
C ASN A 111 21.74 4.73 2.55
N VAL A 112 22.96 4.18 2.65
CA VAL A 112 23.20 2.86 3.26
C VAL A 112 23.66 3.01 4.70
N ASN A 113 22.94 2.35 5.62
CA ASN A 113 23.26 2.27 7.05
C ASN A 113 23.54 0.80 7.42
N LEU A 114 24.79 0.40 7.44
CA LEU A 114 25.19 -0.97 7.80
C LEU A 114 25.52 -1.03 9.29
N SER A 115 24.81 -1.89 10.03
CA SER A 115 24.97 -2.05 11.48
C SER A 115 24.36 -3.38 11.93
N ASP A 116 24.91 -4.00 12.95
CA ASP A 116 24.32 -5.16 13.62
C ASP A 116 23.04 -4.78 14.38
N ASN A 117 22.84 -3.50 14.67
CA ASN A 117 21.66 -2.95 15.33
C ASN A 117 20.70 -2.28 14.34
N PHE A 118 20.72 -2.68 13.07
CA PHE A 118 20.00 -2.03 11.94
C PHE A 118 18.53 -1.74 12.23
N LEU A 119 17.78 -2.66 12.87
CA LEU A 119 16.39 -2.44 13.25
C LEU A 119 16.23 -1.29 14.25
N LYS A 120 17.04 -1.28 15.30
CA LYS A 120 17.04 -0.22 16.32
C LYS A 120 17.42 1.13 15.72
N ASP A 121 18.40 1.12 14.82
CA ASP A 121 18.84 2.32 14.12
C ASP A 121 17.74 2.90 13.24
N MET A 122 17.05 2.06 12.46
CA MET A 122 15.92 2.49 11.65
C MET A 122 14.80 3.10 12.50
N VAL A 123 14.39 2.38 13.55
CA VAL A 123 13.29 2.80 14.43
C VAL A 123 13.62 4.09 15.19
N SER A 124 14.88 4.32 15.56
CA SER A 124 15.31 5.53 16.26
C SER A 124 15.46 6.73 15.33
N LYS A 125 16.06 6.54 14.16
CA LYS A 125 16.34 7.62 13.19
C LYS A 125 15.10 8.03 12.41
N LYS A 126 14.28 7.08 11.99
CA LYS A 126 13.04 7.27 11.18
C LYS A 126 13.18 8.28 10.03
N PRO A 127 14.13 8.08 9.11
CA PRO A 127 14.31 9.00 7.98
C PRO A 127 13.21 8.92 6.94
N GLY A 128 12.32 7.92 7.06
CA GLY A 128 11.17 7.70 6.19
C GLY A 128 9.88 7.40 6.96
N ASN A 129 8.83 7.06 6.23
CA ASN A 129 7.50 6.77 6.77
C ASN A 129 6.91 5.43 6.31
N VAL A 130 7.60 4.72 5.42
CA VAL A 130 7.23 3.38 4.96
C VAL A 130 8.45 2.47 5.03
N MET A 131 8.34 1.38 5.79
CA MET A 131 9.34 0.32 5.83
C MET A 131 9.02 -0.72 4.77
N ILE A 132 9.98 -0.98 3.87
CA ILE A 132 9.97 -2.13 2.95
C ILE A 132 10.74 -3.26 3.63
N VAL A 133 10.15 -4.44 3.75
CA VAL A 133 10.80 -5.63 4.29
C VAL A 133 10.53 -6.85 3.41
N ALA A 134 11.59 -7.39 2.83
CA ALA A 134 11.59 -8.61 2.03
C ALA A 134 12.94 -9.32 2.20
N GLY A 135 12.95 -10.34 3.03
CA GLY A 135 14.11 -11.09 3.42
C GLY A 135 13.68 -12.34 4.17
N LYS A 136 14.50 -12.81 5.12
CA LYS A 136 14.20 -13.96 5.95
C LYS A 136 12.86 -13.82 6.67
N ASN A 137 12.01 -14.82 6.52
CA ASN A 137 10.65 -14.78 7.06
C ASN A 137 10.62 -14.97 8.58
N SER A 138 11.60 -15.70 9.14
CA SER A 138 11.70 -16.00 10.57
C SER A 138 11.72 -14.74 11.46
N LYS A 139 12.30 -13.64 10.98
CA LYS A 139 12.41 -12.36 11.71
C LYS A 139 11.38 -11.31 11.30
N LYS A 140 10.68 -11.54 10.22
CA LYS A 140 9.83 -10.53 9.59
C LYS A 140 8.78 -9.97 10.52
N ILE A 141 8.12 -10.83 11.30
CA ILE A 141 7.06 -10.37 12.22
C ILE A 141 7.59 -9.44 13.33
N GLU A 142 8.81 -9.67 13.80
CA GLU A 142 9.44 -8.78 14.79
C GLU A 142 9.73 -7.41 14.18
N TYR A 143 10.15 -7.37 12.91
CA TYR A 143 10.39 -6.13 12.17
C TYR A 143 9.08 -5.36 11.95
N ILE A 144 8.01 -6.06 11.54
CA ILE A 144 6.68 -5.48 11.35
C ILE A 144 6.19 -4.86 12.67
N LEU A 145 6.25 -5.63 13.77
CA LEU A 145 5.78 -5.19 15.07
C LEU A 145 6.56 -3.97 15.59
N ALA A 146 7.89 -3.96 15.42
CA ALA A 146 8.73 -2.83 15.80
C ALA A 146 8.40 -1.58 14.97
N ALA A 147 8.17 -1.72 13.67
CA ALA A 147 7.82 -0.62 12.77
C ALA A 147 6.46 0.01 13.13
N VAL A 148 5.41 -0.79 13.31
CA VAL A 148 4.08 -0.25 13.67
C VAL A 148 4.08 0.38 15.06
N LYS A 149 4.80 -0.21 16.04
CA LYS A 149 5.01 0.40 17.36
C LYS A 149 5.69 1.78 17.26
N ALA A 150 6.57 1.93 16.27
CA ALA A 150 7.23 3.21 15.98
C ALA A 150 6.36 4.19 15.17
N GLY A 151 5.17 3.78 14.72
CA GLY A 151 4.27 4.61 13.90
C GLY A 151 4.66 4.69 12.43
N LEU A 152 5.30 3.63 11.92
CA LEU A 152 5.69 3.51 10.51
C LEU A 152 4.68 2.63 9.76
N ASN A 153 4.41 2.98 8.50
CA ASN A 153 3.73 2.09 7.59
C ASN A 153 4.68 0.95 7.19
N VAL A 154 4.11 -0.19 6.88
CA VAL A 154 4.86 -1.40 6.53
C VAL A 154 4.42 -1.90 5.16
N TYR A 155 5.38 -2.16 4.29
CA TYR A 155 5.22 -2.84 3.02
C TYR A 155 6.06 -4.11 3.06
N ALA A 156 5.43 -5.24 3.36
CA ALA A 156 6.10 -6.48 3.69
C ALA A 156 5.87 -7.57 2.65
N ASP A 157 6.92 -8.30 2.32
CA ASP A 157 6.80 -9.48 1.46
C ASP A 157 6.02 -10.60 2.13
N LYS A 158 5.34 -11.38 1.33
CA LYS A 158 4.69 -12.63 1.76
C LYS A 158 5.75 -13.72 2.09
N PRO A 159 5.45 -14.66 2.98
CA PRO A 159 4.43 -14.63 4.01
C PRO A 159 4.81 -13.61 5.10
N LEU A 160 3.81 -13.09 5.80
CA LEU A 160 4.06 -12.17 6.92
C LEU A 160 4.55 -12.92 8.16
N VAL A 161 4.16 -14.17 8.29
CA VAL A 161 4.50 -15.11 9.39
C VAL A 161 4.65 -16.51 8.84
N ILE A 162 5.40 -17.37 9.54
CA ILE A 162 5.70 -18.74 9.14
C ILE A 162 5.28 -19.81 10.17
N ASN A 163 4.71 -19.39 11.29
CA ASN A 163 4.29 -20.28 12.36
C ASN A 163 3.11 -19.69 13.15
N PRO A 164 2.37 -20.49 13.93
CA PRO A 164 1.24 -20.06 14.73
C PRO A 164 1.58 -18.98 15.76
N GLU A 165 2.75 -19.03 16.37
CA GLU A 165 3.21 -18.04 17.36
C GLU A 165 3.40 -16.65 16.72
N GLY A 166 3.86 -16.63 15.47
CA GLY A 166 3.97 -15.43 14.67
C GLY A 166 2.61 -14.82 14.36
N PHE A 167 1.57 -15.64 14.18
CA PHE A 167 0.23 -15.18 13.87
C PHE A 167 -0.35 -14.32 15.01
N ILE A 168 -0.16 -14.72 16.26
CA ILE A 168 -0.58 -13.93 17.43
C ILE A 168 0.07 -12.53 17.42
N LYS A 169 1.35 -12.47 17.06
CA LYS A 169 2.06 -11.18 16.93
C LYS A 169 1.57 -10.36 15.74
N LEU A 170 1.13 -11.02 14.67
CA LEU A 170 0.56 -10.36 13.51
C LEU A 170 -0.77 -9.69 13.84
N GLU A 171 -1.64 -10.36 14.59
CA GLU A 171 -2.89 -9.78 15.11
C GLU A 171 -2.60 -8.55 16.00
N GLU A 172 -1.61 -8.65 16.91
CA GLU A 172 -1.14 -7.50 17.70
C GLU A 172 -0.66 -6.35 16.80
N ALA A 173 0.10 -6.67 15.76
CA ALA A 173 0.63 -5.67 14.84
C ALA A 173 -0.49 -4.93 14.09
N PHE A 174 -1.52 -5.64 13.61
CA PHE A 174 -2.68 -5.01 12.97
C PHE A 174 -3.49 -4.14 13.94
N ARG A 175 -3.67 -4.61 15.18
CA ARG A 175 -4.33 -3.80 16.22
C ARG A 175 -3.59 -2.48 16.47
N ILE A 176 -2.26 -2.54 16.64
CA ILE A 176 -1.42 -1.35 16.86
C ILE A 176 -1.42 -0.44 15.61
N ALA A 177 -1.36 -1.03 14.41
CA ALA A 177 -1.41 -0.27 13.18
C ALA A 177 -2.70 0.55 13.08
N LYS A 178 -3.85 -0.06 13.41
CA LYS A 178 -5.15 0.62 13.48
C LYS A 178 -5.13 1.77 14.51
N GLU A 179 -4.62 1.55 15.71
CA GLU A 179 -4.54 2.57 16.77
C GLU A 179 -3.64 3.75 16.38
N LYS A 180 -2.55 3.47 15.67
CA LYS A 180 -1.59 4.49 15.23
C LYS A 180 -1.90 5.10 13.86
N ASN A 181 -2.98 4.64 13.21
CA ASN A 181 -3.36 5.06 11.86
C ASN A 181 -2.21 4.88 10.85
N VAL A 182 -1.58 3.72 10.88
CA VAL A 182 -0.57 3.27 9.91
C VAL A 182 -1.04 1.99 9.23
N LEU A 183 -0.46 1.67 8.08
CA LEU A 183 -0.83 0.54 7.24
C LEU A 183 0.19 -0.58 7.36
N ILE A 184 -0.28 -1.82 7.33
CA ILE A 184 0.49 -3.01 6.98
C ILE A 184 -0.07 -3.48 5.66
N TYR A 185 0.76 -3.57 4.62
CA TYR A 185 0.37 -4.00 3.29
C TYR A 185 1.35 -5.05 2.76
N ASP A 186 0.84 -6.05 2.05
CA ASP A 186 1.66 -7.11 1.49
C ASP A 186 2.27 -6.76 0.13
N ILE A 187 3.41 -7.38 -0.19
CA ILE A 187 4.04 -7.34 -1.51
C ILE A 187 3.57 -8.58 -2.28
N MET A 188 2.30 -8.58 -2.68
CA MET A 188 1.69 -9.67 -3.44
C MET A 188 1.77 -9.33 -4.93
N THR A 189 2.75 -9.90 -5.64
CA THR A 189 3.10 -9.50 -7.00
C THR A 189 2.13 -10.01 -8.06
N GLU A 190 1.60 -11.22 -7.91
CA GLU A 190 0.79 -11.90 -8.93
C GLU A 190 -0.55 -11.23 -9.20
N ARG A 191 -1.18 -10.60 -8.20
CA ARG A 191 -2.46 -9.86 -8.39
C ARG A 191 -2.35 -8.73 -9.40
N PHE A 192 -1.16 -8.17 -9.60
CA PHE A 192 -0.90 -7.01 -10.46
C PHE A 192 -0.32 -7.39 -11.82
N GLU A 193 -0.18 -8.69 -12.07
CA GLU A 193 0.23 -9.19 -13.37
C GLU A 193 -0.96 -9.11 -14.33
N VAL A 194 -0.73 -8.62 -15.55
CA VAL A 194 -1.80 -8.26 -16.50
C VAL A 194 -2.66 -9.47 -16.90
N THR A 195 -2.07 -10.66 -17.05
CA THR A 195 -2.82 -11.87 -17.40
C THR A 195 -3.64 -12.39 -16.23
N THR A 196 -3.17 -12.23 -15.01
CA THR A 196 -3.89 -12.58 -13.78
C THR A 196 -5.11 -11.66 -13.58
N ASP A 197 -4.93 -10.35 -13.76
CA ASP A 197 -6.05 -9.40 -13.70
C ASP A 197 -7.11 -9.68 -14.79
N LEU A 198 -6.65 -10.02 -16.00
CA LEU A 198 -7.54 -10.40 -17.09
C LEU A 198 -8.27 -11.72 -16.79
N GLN A 199 -7.57 -12.73 -16.26
CA GLN A 199 -8.17 -14.00 -15.83
C GLN A 199 -9.28 -13.77 -14.81
N LYS A 200 -9.04 -12.95 -13.77
CA LYS A 200 -10.08 -12.58 -12.79
C LYS A 200 -11.29 -11.95 -13.46
N LYS A 201 -11.08 -10.96 -14.31
CA LYS A 201 -12.19 -10.27 -15.01
C LYS A 201 -13.02 -11.21 -15.87
N ILE A 202 -12.37 -12.16 -16.54
CA ILE A 202 -13.05 -13.14 -17.39
C ILE A 202 -13.77 -14.18 -16.54
N SER A 203 -13.10 -14.78 -15.55
CA SER A 203 -13.69 -15.83 -14.69
C SER A 203 -14.88 -15.32 -13.89
N MET A 204 -14.90 -14.04 -13.52
CA MET A 204 -16.00 -13.40 -12.81
C MET A 204 -17.15 -12.93 -13.74
N SER A 205 -17.02 -13.13 -15.06
CA SER A 205 -18.09 -12.80 -16.00
C SER A 205 -19.16 -13.90 -16.02
N SER A 206 -20.29 -13.64 -15.38
CA SER A 206 -21.42 -14.56 -15.35
C SER A 206 -22.02 -14.86 -16.73
N GLU A 207 -21.85 -13.95 -17.69
CA GLU A 207 -22.30 -14.14 -19.08
C GLU A 207 -21.46 -15.19 -19.82
N ILE A 208 -20.19 -15.38 -19.41
CA ILE A 208 -19.27 -16.33 -20.05
C ILE A 208 -19.23 -17.65 -19.29
N PHE A 209 -19.09 -17.60 -17.96
CA PHE A 209 -18.83 -18.79 -17.12
C PHE A 209 -19.98 -19.17 -16.18
N GLY A 210 -21.04 -18.35 -16.10
CA GLY A 210 -22.12 -18.58 -15.16
C GLY A 210 -21.74 -18.23 -13.72
N SER A 211 -22.31 -18.97 -12.77
CA SER A 211 -22.01 -18.82 -11.33
C SER A 211 -20.97 -19.86 -10.89
N LEU A 212 -20.22 -19.54 -9.84
CA LEU A 212 -19.41 -20.52 -9.17
C LEU A 212 -20.30 -21.65 -8.65
N ILE A 213 -19.93 -22.88 -8.93
CA ILE A 213 -20.63 -24.08 -8.46
C ILE A 213 -20.07 -24.53 -7.12
N ASP A 214 -20.84 -25.32 -6.39
CA ASP A 214 -20.32 -26.04 -5.22
C ASP A 214 -19.36 -27.14 -5.70
N GLY A 215 -18.25 -27.29 -4.99
CA GLY A 215 -17.27 -28.35 -5.24
C GLY A 215 -17.33 -29.44 -4.18
N THR A 216 -16.60 -30.52 -4.43
CA THR A 216 -16.30 -31.56 -3.44
C THR A 216 -14.79 -31.72 -3.30
N GLU A 217 -14.37 -32.59 -2.39
CA GLU A 217 -12.95 -32.91 -2.22
C GLU A 217 -12.36 -33.56 -3.49
N GLU A 218 -13.11 -34.45 -4.16
CA GLU A 218 -12.69 -35.10 -5.39
C GLU A 218 -12.83 -34.23 -6.64
N GLU A 219 -13.82 -33.32 -6.64
CA GLU A 219 -14.09 -32.40 -7.73
C GLU A 219 -14.21 -30.97 -7.21
N PRO A 220 -13.09 -30.31 -6.88
CA PRO A 220 -13.11 -28.96 -6.34
C PRO A 220 -13.64 -27.95 -7.38
N ALA A 221 -14.48 -27.01 -6.93
CA ALA A 221 -15.03 -25.96 -7.79
C ALA A 221 -13.93 -25.06 -8.40
N ILE A 222 -12.83 -24.89 -7.69
CA ILE A 222 -11.66 -24.12 -8.14
C ILE A 222 -10.41 -24.91 -7.86
N SER A 223 -9.54 -25.04 -8.84
CA SER A 223 -8.18 -25.53 -8.66
C SER A 223 -7.18 -24.60 -9.33
N LYS A 224 -6.05 -24.38 -8.66
CA LYS A 224 -4.90 -23.66 -9.23
C LYS A 224 -3.66 -24.51 -9.14
N LEU A 225 -2.96 -24.60 -10.26
CA LEU A 225 -1.67 -25.26 -10.38
C LEU A 225 -0.62 -24.24 -10.76
N SER A 226 0.52 -24.26 -10.06
CA SER A 226 1.68 -23.46 -10.43
C SER A 226 2.90 -24.34 -10.63
N VAL A 227 3.75 -23.96 -11.57
CA VAL A 227 5.05 -24.59 -11.78
C VAL A 227 6.14 -23.58 -11.40
N HIS A 228 6.88 -23.94 -10.34
CA HIS A 228 8.04 -23.13 -9.94
C HIS A 228 9.28 -23.59 -10.71
N HIS A 229 9.79 -22.73 -11.58
CA HIS A 229 10.97 -23.05 -12.38
C HIS A 229 12.24 -23.03 -11.52
N PHE A 230 13.11 -24.03 -11.71
CA PHE A 230 14.44 -24.06 -11.08
C PHE A 230 15.33 -22.91 -11.50
N PHE A 231 15.10 -22.40 -12.70
CA PHE A 231 15.92 -21.36 -13.30
C PHE A 231 15.05 -20.21 -13.82
N LYS A 232 15.33 -19.01 -13.37
CA LYS A 232 14.69 -17.80 -13.86
C LYS A 232 15.64 -16.60 -13.81
N TYR A 233 15.36 -15.61 -14.63
CA TYR A 233 16.06 -14.32 -14.61
C TYR A 233 15.28 -13.31 -13.81
N VAL A 234 15.99 -12.54 -13.00
CA VAL A 234 15.46 -11.35 -12.32
C VAL A 234 16.39 -10.19 -12.61
N SER A 235 15.84 -9.08 -13.08
CA SER A 235 16.63 -7.89 -13.47
C SER A 235 17.74 -8.21 -14.49
N GLY A 236 17.45 -9.11 -15.45
CA GLY A 236 18.39 -9.51 -16.50
C GLY A 236 19.52 -10.46 -16.10
N LYS A 237 19.52 -10.95 -14.85
CA LYS A 237 20.51 -11.89 -14.32
C LYS A 237 19.84 -13.17 -13.82
N PRO A 238 20.51 -14.33 -13.88
CA PRO A 238 20.03 -15.54 -13.24
C PRO A 238 19.79 -15.30 -11.75
N LEU A 239 18.62 -15.72 -11.27
CA LEU A 239 18.32 -15.66 -9.84
C LEU A 239 19.09 -16.76 -9.11
N VAL A 240 19.95 -16.38 -8.19
CA VAL A 240 20.62 -17.28 -7.25
C VAL A 240 19.96 -17.13 -5.90
N ARG A 241 19.37 -18.22 -5.39
CA ARG A 241 18.76 -18.22 -4.07
C ARG A 241 19.85 -18.33 -3.00
N PRO A 242 19.79 -17.57 -1.92
CA PRO A 242 20.69 -17.76 -0.78
C PRO A 242 20.39 -19.09 -0.09
N ALA A 243 21.35 -19.68 0.61
CA ALA A 243 21.19 -20.99 1.25
C ALA A 243 20.04 -21.04 2.27
N TRP A 244 19.82 -19.96 3.00
CA TRP A 244 18.74 -19.85 3.98
C TRP A 244 17.32 -19.96 3.38
N PHE A 245 17.16 -19.70 2.09
CA PHE A 245 15.88 -19.86 1.39
C PHE A 245 15.38 -21.32 1.38
N PHE A 246 16.29 -22.27 1.58
CA PHE A 246 15.98 -23.71 1.66
C PHE A 246 15.91 -24.22 3.11
N ASP A 247 16.04 -23.34 4.09
CA ASP A 247 15.87 -23.64 5.51
C ASP A 247 14.45 -23.28 5.96
N ILE A 248 13.67 -24.29 6.31
CA ILE A 248 12.29 -24.10 6.76
C ILE A 248 12.17 -23.27 8.04
N ASN A 249 13.23 -23.22 8.87
CA ASN A 249 13.23 -22.38 10.05
C ASN A 249 13.39 -20.88 9.72
N GLU A 250 13.96 -20.56 8.56
CA GLU A 250 14.16 -19.18 8.09
C GLU A 250 13.06 -18.75 7.12
N GLU A 251 12.65 -19.64 6.20
CA GLU A 251 11.72 -19.30 5.13
C GLU A 251 10.27 -19.74 5.42
N GLY A 252 10.09 -20.77 6.21
CA GLY A 252 8.83 -21.48 6.37
C GLY A 252 8.71 -22.67 5.42
N GLU A 253 7.72 -23.50 5.62
CA GLU A 253 7.44 -24.64 4.76
C GLU A 253 6.90 -24.20 3.39
N GLY A 254 6.98 -25.08 2.38
CA GLY A 254 6.59 -24.76 1.00
C GLY A 254 5.15 -24.27 0.86
N ILE A 255 4.23 -24.76 1.70
CA ILE A 255 2.83 -24.29 1.72
C ILE A 255 2.74 -22.81 2.16
N VAL A 256 3.61 -22.38 3.06
CA VAL A 256 3.62 -21.02 3.59
C VAL A 256 4.30 -20.06 2.63
N ASP A 257 5.38 -20.46 1.97
CA ASP A 257 6.10 -19.59 1.04
C ASP A 257 5.46 -19.57 -0.36
N VAL A 258 5.49 -20.70 -1.08
CA VAL A 258 5.11 -20.72 -2.50
C VAL A 258 3.59 -20.82 -2.66
N THR A 259 2.92 -21.69 -1.90
CA THR A 259 1.49 -21.92 -2.04
C THR A 259 0.65 -20.72 -1.58
N THR A 260 1.21 -19.81 -0.78
CA THR A 260 0.59 -18.54 -0.42
C THR A 260 0.09 -17.77 -1.65
N HIS A 261 0.81 -17.78 -2.76
CA HIS A 261 0.38 -17.15 -4.00
C HIS A 261 -0.89 -17.79 -4.56
N LEU A 262 -1.01 -19.11 -4.53
CA LEU A 262 -2.18 -19.82 -5.07
C LEU A 262 -3.42 -19.57 -4.23
N VAL A 263 -3.29 -19.66 -2.89
CA VAL A 263 -4.37 -19.37 -1.95
C VAL A 263 -4.84 -17.93 -2.09
N ASP A 264 -3.90 -16.98 -2.15
CA ASP A 264 -4.19 -15.57 -2.34
C ASP A 264 -4.96 -15.30 -3.63
N LEU A 265 -4.53 -15.89 -4.75
CA LEU A 265 -5.19 -15.69 -6.04
C LEU A 265 -6.59 -16.30 -6.07
N ILE A 266 -6.80 -17.47 -5.47
CA ILE A 266 -8.14 -18.08 -5.37
C ILE A 266 -9.08 -17.16 -4.60
N GLN A 267 -8.65 -16.69 -3.43
CA GLN A 267 -9.45 -15.78 -2.61
C GLN A 267 -9.73 -14.47 -3.33
N TRP A 268 -8.72 -13.87 -3.92
CA TRP A 268 -8.82 -12.60 -4.62
C TRP A 268 -9.68 -12.67 -5.90
N GLU A 269 -9.62 -13.79 -6.63
CA GLU A 269 -10.38 -13.98 -7.87
C GLU A 269 -11.83 -14.36 -7.59
N ALA A 270 -12.08 -15.37 -6.75
CA ALA A 270 -13.38 -15.99 -6.61
C ALA A 270 -14.21 -15.45 -5.43
N PHE A 271 -13.54 -14.92 -4.38
CA PHE A 271 -14.19 -14.46 -3.16
C PHE A 271 -13.84 -13.00 -2.83
N PRO A 272 -14.03 -12.06 -3.78
CA PRO A 272 -13.68 -10.67 -3.55
C PRO A 272 -14.50 -10.06 -2.41
N ASN A 273 -13.85 -9.30 -1.52
CA ASN A 273 -14.45 -8.65 -0.35
C ASN A 273 -15.04 -9.59 0.70
N GLN A 274 -14.72 -10.88 0.65
CA GLN A 274 -15.08 -11.83 1.70
C GLN A 274 -13.89 -12.01 2.65
N ILE A 275 -14.18 -12.14 3.94
CA ILE A 275 -13.21 -12.52 4.96
C ILE A 275 -13.32 -14.02 5.12
N ILE A 276 -12.21 -14.73 4.97
CA ILE A 276 -12.13 -16.19 5.25
C ILE A 276 -11.87 -16.34 6.73
N ASP A 277 -12.74 -17.07 7.43
CA ASP A 277 -12.56 -17.46 8.83
C ASP A 277 -11.80 -18.79 8.91
N GLN A 278 -11.19 -19.05 10.06
CA GLN A 278 -10.49 -20.33 10.29
C GLN A 278 -11.43 -21.54 10.16
N SER A 279 -12.72 -21.38 10.43
CA SER A 279 -13.75 -22.42 10.25
C SER A 279 -14.04 -22.73 8.79
N ASP A 280 -13.63 -21.88 7.85
CA ASP A 280 -13.81 -22.09 6.40
C ASP A 280 -12.65 -22.92 5.81
N ILE A 281 -11.69 -23.33 6.66
CA ILE A 281 -10.49 -24.08 6.25
C ILE A 281 -10.54 -25.47 6.83
N GLU A 282 -10.55 -26.48 5.98
CA GLU A 282 -10.45 -27.89 6.34
C GLU A 282 -9.17 -28.49 5.77
N MET A 283 -8.50 -29.33 6.55
CA MET A 283 -7.39 -30.16 6.07
C MET A 283 -7.92 -31.53 5.66
N VAL A 284 -7.71 -31.88 4.41
CA VAL A 284 -8.05 -33.15 3.78
C VAL A 284 -6.83 -34.01 3.53
#